data_7df643efbc563a0e609389d26589872a
#
_entry.id   7df643efbc563a0e609389d26589872a
#
_cell.length_a   1.000
_cell.length_b   1.000
_cell.length_c   1.000
_cell.angle_alpha   90.00
_cell.angle_beta   90.00
_cell.angle_gamma   90.00
#
_symmetry.space_group_name_H-M   'P 1'
#
loop_
_entity.id
_entity.type
_entity.pdbx_description
1 polymer ?
#
loop_
_entity_poly.entity_id
_entity_poly.type
_entity_poly.pdbx_seq_one_letter_code
_entity_poly.pdbx_strand_id
1 'polypeptide(L)'
;MTNIYFPDEEVTVNDLYFVCYMVERIARQLKQPNKYVVNTLGKQALREKLSLANVLHCDNPDAVAYDWIEGYGLQPGEYDVSKVNPRYTDHIPTATQMGKVYSRLVVSTLQEGEDYADGMIRVYNHPICEIIDDYNSSAYYEPSYVLTRSYWAGSFN
;
A
#
# COMPACT_ATOMS: atom_id res chain seq x y z
N MET A 1 -5.83 15.56 3.84
CA MET A 1 -4.40 15.86 4.07
C MET A 1 -3.97 17.00 3.16
N THR A 2 -3.32 18.00 3.72
CA THR A 2 -2.82 19.15 2.94
C THR A 2 -1.54 18.76 2.22
N ASN A 3 -1.41 19.20 0.97
CA ASN A 3 -0.19 18.99 0.18
C ASN A 3 0.96 19.80 0.77
N ILE A 4 2.11 19.14 0.98
CA ILE A 4 3.26 19.81 1.62
C ILE A 4 4.02 20.76 0.69
N TYR A 5 3.86 20.59 -0.64
CA TYR A 5 4.51 21.46 -1.62
C TYR A 5 3.56 22.54 -2.15
N PHE A 6 2.28 22.22 -2.20
CA PHE A 6 1.24 23.09 -2.74
C PHE A 6 0.11 23.21 -1.72
N PRO A 7 0.25 24.10 -0.71
CA PRO A 7 -0.71 24.18 0.40
C PRO A 7 -2.16 24.47 -0.01
N ASP A 8 -2.38 25.00 -1.20
CA ASP A 8 -3.73 25.27 -1.73
C ASP A 8 -4.38 24.01 -2.29
N GLU A 9 -3.65 22.92 -2.41
CA GLU A 9 -4.17 21.66 -2.95
C GLU A 9 -4.35 20.63 -1.84
N GLU A 10 -5.40 19.82 -1.98
CA GLU A 10 -5.63 18.69 -1.10
C GLU A 10 -5.03 17.42 -1.70
N VAL A 11 -4.43 16.58 -0.86
CA VAL A 11 -4.07 15.23 -1.23
C VAL A 11 -5.34 14.40 -1.22
N THR A 12 -5.68 13.82 -2.36
CA THR A 12 -6.94 13.09 -2.53
C THR A 12 -6.80 11.59 -2.29
N VAL A 13 -7.93 10.89 -2.24
CA VAL A 13 -7.95 9.42 -2.18
C VAL A 13 -7.27 8.81 -3.41
N ASN A 14 -7.37 9.46 -4.57
CA ASN A 14 -6.68 9.00 -5.78
C ASN A 14 -5.16 9.07 -5.62
N ASP A 15 -4.66 10.10 -4.95
CA ASP A 15 -3.23 10.21 -4.64
C ASP A 15 -2.79 9.09 -3.71
N LEU A 16 -3.57 8.82 -2.68
CA LEU A 16 -3.32 7.70 -1.76
C LEU A 16 -3.32 6.36 -2.51
N TYR A 17 -4.31 6.15 -3.38
CA TYR A 17 -4.38 4.95 -4.20
C TYR A 17 -3.11 4.77 -5.04
N PHE A 18 -2.64 5.84 -5.69
CA PHE A 18 -1.42 5.78 -6.49
C PHE A 18 -0.21 5.35 -5.66
N VAL A 19 -0.04 5.92 -4.47
CA VAL A 19 1.10 5.57 -3.60
C VAL A 19 0.98 4.12 -3.12
N CYS A 20 -0.21 3.66 -2.75
CA CYS A 20 -0.43 2.25 -2.37
C CYS A 20 -0.15 1.31 -3.55
N TYR A 21 -0.55 1.68 -4.76
CA TYR A 21 -0.23 0.93 -5.96
C TYR A 21 1.29 0.83 -6.17
N MET A 22 2.02 1.94 -6.03
CA MET A 22 3.47 1.94 -6.19
C MET A 22 4.16 1.10 -5.12
N VAL A 23 3.70 1.16 -3.88
CA VAL A 23 4.22 0.32 -2.79
C VAL A 23 4.11 -1.16 -3.16
N GLU A 24 2.94 -1.59 -3.63
CA GLU A 24 2.71 -2.99 -4.02
C GLU A 24 3.59 -3.39 -5.20
N ARG A 25 3.68 -2.52 -6.21
CA ARG A 25 4.48 -2.75 -7.40
C ARG A 25 5.96 -2.92 -7.07
N ILE A 26 6.50 -2.03 -6.24
CA ILE A 26 7.91 -2.07 -5.81
C ILE A 26 8.17 -3.31 -4.95
N ALA A 27 7.28 -3.60 -4.01
CA ALA A 27 7.40 -4.77 -3.15
C ALA A 27 7.51 -6.06 -3.96
N ARG A 28 6.67 -6.23 -4.97
CA ARG A 28 6.70 -7.41 -5.86
C ARG A 28 7.98 -7.48 -6.68
N GLN A 29 8.42 -6.35 -7.21
CA GLN A 29 9.65 -6.28 -8.00
C GLN A 29 10.87 -6.68 -7.18
N LEU A 30 10.93 -6.26 -5.93
CA LEU A 30 12.05 -6.53 -5.02
C LEU A 30 11.90 -7.84 -4.26
N LYS A 31 10.75 -8.51 -4.34
CA LYS A 31 10.41 -9.67 -3.50
C LYS A 31 10.54 -9.35 -2.02
N GLN A 32 9.90 -8.27 -1.65
CA GLN A 32 9.78 -7.82 -0.26
C GLN A 32 8.31 -7.73 0.13
N PRO A 33 7.97 -7.87 1.40
CA PRO A 33 6.62 -7.53 1.84
C PRO A 33 6.37 -6.04 1.67
N ASN A 34 5.13 -5.66 1.39
CA ASN A 34 4.78 -4.26 1.17
C ASN A 34 5.11 -3.35 2.36
N LYS A 35 5.00 -3.86 3.59
CA LYS A 35 5.39 -3.09 4.78
C LYS A 35 6.87 -2.71 4.80
N TYR A 36 7.74 -3.49 4.16
CA TYR A 36 9.15 -3.14 4.03
C TYR A 36 9.32 -1.83 3.26
N VAL A 37 8.59 -1.69 2.16
CA VAL A 37 8.63 -0.46 1.34
C VAL A 37 8.12 0.73 2.16
N VAL A 38 6.97 0.58 2.80
CA VAL A 38 6.36 1.63 3.61
C VAL A 38 7.28 2.07 4.74
N ASN A 39 7.86 1.11 5.47
CA ASN A 39 8.71 1.40 6.62
C ASN A 39 10.06 2.00 6.22
N THR A 40 10.62 1.55 5.10
CA THR A 40 11.90 2.07 4.60
C THR A 40 11.76 3.49 4.08
N LEU A 41 10.67 3.80 3.39
CA LEU A 41 10.36 5.16 2.98
C LEU A 41 10.16 6.05 4.21
N GLY A 42 9.30 5.61 5.13
CA GLY A 42 9.01 6.37 6.34
C GLY A 42 8.02 7.51 6.11
N LYS A 43 7.61 8.12 7.21
CA LYS A 43 6.51 9.09 7.23
C LYS A 43 6.77 10.30 6.32
N GLN A 44 7.97 10.87 6.39
CA GLN A 44 8.28 12.08 5.62
C GLN A 44 8.29 11.79 4.13
N ALA A 45 8.94 10.71 3.71
CA ALA A 45 8.97 10.33 2.30
C ALA A 45 7.58 9.99 1.77
N LEU A 46 6.76 9.29 2.57
CA LEU A 46 5.38 9.01 2.19
C LEU A 46 4.57 10.29 1.99
N ARG A 47 4.72 11.28 2.86
CA ARG A 47 4.08 12.59 2.70
C ARG A 47 4.50 13.27 1.41
N GLU A 48 5.79 13.20 1.07
CA GLU A 48 6.31 13.76 -0.18
C GLU A 48 5.70 13.05 -1.39
N LYS A 49 5.65 11.72 -1.38
CA LYS A 49 5.08 10.94 -2.49
C LYS A 49 3.58 11.18 -2.63
N LEU A 50 2.86 11.24 -1.52
CA LEU A 50 1.44 11.58 -1.53
C LEU A 50 1.19 12.97 -2.11
N SER A 51 2.03 13.93 -1.75
CA SER A 51 1.91 15.31 -2.23
C SER A 51 2.30 15.47 -3.70
N LEU A 52 3.14 14.58 -4.24
CA LEU A 52 3.58 14.58 -5.64
C LEU A 52 2.82 13.58 -6.51
N ALA A 53 1.92 12.79 -5.94
CA ALA A 53 1.22 11.72 -6.67
C ALA A 53 0.47 12.25 -7.90
N ASN A 54 -0.09 13.45 -7.81
CA ASN A 54 -0.78 14.13 -8.89
C ASN A 54 0.12 14.33 -10.12
N VAL A 55 1.41 14.51 -9.92
CA VAL A 55 2.40 14.65 -10.99
C VAL A 55 2.98 13.28 -11.38
N LEU A 56 3.34 12.48 -10.38
CA LEU A 56 4.03 11.20 -10.59
C LEU A 56 3.17 10.18 -11.34
N HIS A 57 1.84 10.21 -11.19
CA HIS A 57 0.96 9.25 -11.86
C HIS A 57 0.95 9.43 -13.39
N CYS A 58 1.44 10.56 -13.89
CA CYS A 58 1.58 10.83 -15.32
C CYS A 58 2.85 10.22 -15.91
N ASP A 59 3.79 9.82 -15.05
CA ASP A 59 5.06 9.24 -15.49
C ASP A 59 4.94 7.72 -15.67
N ASN A 60 5.92 7.15 -16.36
CA ASN A 60 6.01 5.70 -16.48
C ASN A 60 6.21 5.09 -15.09
N PRO A 61 5.34 4.14 -14.66
CA PRO A 61 5.47 3.52 -13.33
C PRO A 61 6.81 2.83 -13.10
N ASP A 62 7.44 2.28 -14.13
CA ASP A 62 8.77 1.66 -14.00
C ASP A 62 9.83 2.69 -13.64
N ALA A 63 9.75 3.89 -14.23
CA ALA A 63 10.67 4.99 -13.90
C ALA A 63 10.45 5.49 -12.48
N VAL A 64 9.20 5.62 -12.06
CA VAL A 64 8.86 6.02 -10.68
C VAL A 64 9.39 4.99 -9.69
N ALA A 65 9.18 3.69 -9.96
CA ALA A 65 9.69 2.61 -9.12
C ALA A 65 11.21 2.66 -9.01
N TYR A 66 11.89 2.83 -10.13
CA TYR A 66 13.36 2.94 -10.16
C TYR A 66 13.84 4.09 -9.27
N ASP A 67 13.21 5.25 -9.39
CA ASP A 67 13.60 6.42 -8.61
C ASP A 67 13.42 6.20 -7.11
N TRP A 68 12.33 5.55 -6.70
CA TRP A 68 12.12 5.27 -5.28
C TRP A 68 13.10 4.21 -4.77
N ILE A 69 13.32 3.13 -5.54
CA ILE A 69 14.26 2.07 -5.16
C ILE A 69 15.65 2.64 -4.96
N GLU A 70 16.15 3.39 -5.94
CA GLU A 70 17.49 3.99 -5.88
C GLU A 70 17.57 5.08 -4.82
N GLY A 71 16.57 5.95 -4.76
CA GLY A 71 16.58 7.11 -3.88
C GLY A 71 16.55 6.75 -2.40
N TYR A 72 15.93 5.63 -2.03
CA TYR A 72 15.79 5.21 -0.63
C TYR A 72 16.57 3.93 -0.30
N GLY A 73 17.36 3.43 -1.24
CA GLY A 73 18.20 2.27 -1.02
C GLY A 73 17.41 0.99 -0.73
N LEU A 74 16.25 0.82 -1.39
CA LEU A 74 15.43 -0.38 -1.22
C LEU A 74 16.17 -1.60 -1.75
N GLN A 75 16.18 -2.68 -0.96
CA GLN A 75 16.95 -3.88 -1.28
C GLN A 75 16.05 -5.05 -1.68
N PRO A 76 16.53 -5.93 -2.57
CA PRO A 76 15.78 -7.16 -2.89
C PRO A 76 15.74 -8.11 -1.70
N GLY A 77 14.68 -8.92 -1.64
CA GLY A 77 14.47 -9.93 -0.61
C GLY A 77 14.04 -11.25 -1.22
N GLU A 78 13.38 -12.10 -0.41
CA GLU A 78 12.97 -13.44 -0.80
C GLU A 78 11.47 -13.69 -0.60
N TYR A 79 10.70 -12.66 -0.32
CA TYR A 79 9.24 -12.75 -0.15
C TYR A 79 8.56 -12.69 -1.52
N ASP A 80 7.93 -13.79 -1.95
CA ASP A 80 7.31 -13.88 -3.26
C ASP A 80 5.81 -14.16 -3.12
N VAL A 81 4.98 -13.13 -3.34
CA VAL A 81 3.51 -13.23 -3.26
C VAL A 81 2.93 -14.12 -4.35
N SER A 82 3.70 -14.39 -5.42
CA SER A 82 3.24 -15.26 -6.51
C SER A 82 3.30 -16.74 -6.17
N LYS A 83 3.93 -17.10 -5.06
CA LYS A 83 4.03 -18.50 -4.60
C LYS A 83 2.73 -18.90 -3.91
N VAL A 84 1.70 -19.13 -4.71
CA VAL A 84 0.40 -19.60 -4.23
C VAL A 84 0.23 -21.09 -4.50
N ASN A 85 -0.62 -21.73 -3.70
CA ASN A 85 -0.96 -23.13 -3.90
C ASN A 85 -2.14 -23.22 -4.88
N PRO A 86 -1.96 -23.87 -6.06
CA PRO A 86 -3.04 -23.98 -7.05
C PRO A 86 -4.31 -24.67 -6.52
N ARG A 87 -4.17 -25.43 -5.41
CA ARG A 87 -5.33 -26.06 -4.75
C ARG A 87 -6.28 -25.03 -4.16
N TYR A 88 -5.76 -23.86 -3.74
CA TYR A 88 -6.55 -22.83 -3.07
C TYR A 88 -6.89 -21.66 -3.99
N THR A 89 -5.99 -21.32 -4.91
CA THR A 89 -6.22 -20.22 -5.83
C THR A 89 -5.36 -20.37 -7.09
N ASP A 90 -5.89 -19.93 -8.22
CA ASP A 90 -5.16 -19.78 -9.48
C ASP A 90 -5.00 -18.30 -9.86
N HIS A 91 -5.42 -17.40 -8.98
CA HIS A 91 -5.45 -15.97 -9.24
C HIS A 91 -4.55 -15.21 -8.26
N ILE A 92 -3.70 -14.36 -8.82
CA ILE A 92 -2.89 -13.43 -8.06
C ILE A 92 -3.41 -12.03 -8.35
N PRO A 93 -3.90 -11.31 -7.33
CA PRO A 93 -4.41 -9.95 -7.56
C PRO A 93 -3.31 -9.05 -8.08
N THR A 94 -3.68 -8.11 -8.95
CA THR A 94 -2.74 -7.15 -9.52
C THR A 94 -2.32 -6.11 -8.48
N ALA A 95 -1.21 -5.43 -8.74
CA ALA A 95 -0.79 -4.30 -7.90
C ALA A 95 -1.88 -3.21 -7.86
N THR A 96 -2.60 -3.01 -8.97
CA THR A 96 -3.74 -2.10 -9.04
C THR A 96 -4.84 -2.51 -8.07
N GLN A 97 -5.21 -3.79 -8.05
CA GLN A 97 -6.23 -4.31 -7.14
C GLN A 97 -5.82 -4.16 -5.68
N MET A 98 -4.59 -4.51 -5.34
CA MET A 98 -4.09 -4.40 -3.97
C MET A 98 -3.92 -2.95 -3.53
N GLY A 99 -3.55 -2.06 -4.45
CA GLY A 99 -3.51 -0.62 -4.16
C GLY A 99 -4.89 -0.09 -3.74
N LYS A 100 -5.95 -0.55 -4.40
CA LYS A 100 -7.33 -0.19 -4.01
C LYS A 100 -7.71 -0.77 -2.66
N VAL A 101 -7.38 -2.04 -2.41
CA VAL A 101 -7.65 -2.68 -1.12
C VAL A 101 -7.03 -1.88 0.03
N TYR A 102 -5.75 -1.56 -0.07
CA TYR A 102 -5.04 -0.86 0.99
C TYR A 102 -5.47 0.60 1.11
N SER A 103 -5.67 1.31 0.01
CA SER A 103 -6.13 2.71 0.10
C SER A 103 -7.49 2.82 0.78
N ARG A 104 -8.40 1.90 0.48
CA ARG A 104 -9.71 1.85 1.13
C ARG A 104 -9.60 1.54 2.61
N LEU A 105 -8.70 0.62 2.98
CA LEU A 105 -8.49 0.26 4.38
C LEU A 105 -7.88 1.43 5.17
N VAL A 106 -6.94 2.15 4.57
CA VAL A 106 -6.39 3.37 5.19
C VAL A 106 -7.49 4.40 5.45
N VAL A 107 -8.29 4.69 4.42
CA VAL A 107 -9.37 5.70 4.54
C VAL A 107 -10.38 5.30 5.60
N SER A 108 -10.83 4.05 5.58
CA SER A 108 -11.90 3.57 6.48
C SER A 108 -11.45 3.43 7.94
N THR A 109 -10.15 3.36 8.18
CA THR A 109 -9.58 3.24 9.54
C THR A 109 -8.88 4.52 10.00
N LEU A 110 -8.87 5.56 9.19
CA LEU A 110 -8.18 6.81 9.50
C LEU A 110 -8.70 7.40 10.79
N GLN A 111 -7.78 7.77 11.68
CA GLN A 111 -8.11 8.32 13.01
C GLN A 111 -7.98 9.83 12.99
N GLU A 112 -8.66 10.47 13.96
CA GLU A 112 -8.55 11.92 14.15
C GLU A 112 -7.08 12.31 14.37
N GLY A 113 -6.64 13.35 13.68
CA GLY A 113 -5.26 13.83 13.76
C GLY A 113 -4.27 13.09 12.87
N GLU A 114 -4.68 12.00 12.21
CA GLU A 114 -3.83 11.28 11.28
C GLU A 114 -3.97 11.84 9.86
N ASP A 115 -2.84 11.96 9.17
CA ASP A 115 -2.84 12.12 7.72
C ASP A 115 -2.73 10.73 7.04
N TYR A 116 -2.75 10.71 5.71
CA TYR A 116 -2.67 9.46 4.97
C TYR A 116 -1.34 8.72 5.20
N ALA A 117 -0.24 9.44 5.41
CA ALA A 117 1.06 8.80 5.71
C ALA A 117 1.02 8.07 7.06
N ASP A 118 0.45 8.71 8.08
CA ASP A 118 0.23 8.05 9.38
C ASP A 118 -0.62 6.79 9.23
N GLY A 119 -1.73 6.91 8.49
CA GLY A 119 -2.63 5.80 8.24
C GLY A 119 -1.96 4.64 7.49
N MET A 120 -1.15 4.96 6.50
CA MET A 120 -0.39 3.94 5.75
C MET A 120 0.54 3.16 6.67
N ILE A 121 1.34 3.84 7.47
CA ILE A 121 2.28 3.19 8.38
C ILE A 121 1.53 2.28 9.35
N ARG A 122 0.44 2.75 9.92
CA ARG A 122 -0.37 1.96 10.86
C ARG A 122 -1.00 0.75 10.19
N VAL A 123 -1.61 0.91 9.02
CA VAL A 123 -2.32 -0.16 8.33
C VAL A 123 -1.36 -1.23 7.82
N TYR A 124 -0.31 -0.84 7.11
CA TYR A 124 0.62 -1.82 6.52
C TYR A 124 1.37 -2.64 7.57
N ASN A 125 1.46 -2.15 8.81
CA ASN A 125 2.11 -2.86 9.90
C ASN A 125 1.11 -3.66 10.77
N HIS A 126 -0.17 -3.61 10.45
CA HIS A 126 -1.19 -4.33 11.21
C HIS A 126 -1.11 -5.84 10.91
N PRO A 127 -1.28 -6.70 11.93
CA PRO A 127 -1.19 -8.16 11.74
C PRO A 127 -2.15 -8.74 10.69
N ILE A 128 -3.35 -8.17 10.48
CA ILE A 128 -4.27 -8.70 9.48
C ILE A 128 -3.73 -8.59 8.05
N CYS A 129 -2.77 -7.70 7.82
CA CYS A 129 -2.19 -7.54 6.48
C CYS A 129 -1.42 -8.77 6.04
N GLU A 130 -0.87 -9.54 6.96
CA GLU A 130 -0.25 -10.83 6.62
C GLU A 130 -1.26 -11.80 6.02
N ILE A 131 -2.50 -11.74 6.47
CA ILE A 131 -3.59 -12.57 5.96
C ILE A 131 -4.11 -12.01 4.62
N ILE A 132 -4.25 -10.69 4.52
CA ILE A 132 -4.66 -10.02 3.27
C ILE A 132 -3.65 -10.30 2.16
N ASP A 133 -2.37 -10.30 2.46
CA ASP A 133 -1.30 -10.51 1.49
C ASP A 133 -1.03 -11.98 1.21
N ASP A 134 -1.63 -12.89 1.96
CA ASP A 134 -1.61 -14.32 1.67
C ASP A 134 -2.74 -14.63 0.67
N TYR A 135 -2.40 -14.71 -0.60
CA TYR A 135 -3.39 -14.88 -1.66
C TYR A 135 -3.99 -16.28 -1.71
N ASN A 136 -3.49 -17.22 -0.90
CA ASN A 136 -4.18 -18.49 -0.68
C ASN A 136 -5.42 -18.32 0.19
N SER A 137 -5.52 -17.24 0.98
CA SER A 137 -6.61 -17.03 1.94
C SER A 137 -7.85 -16.37 1.33
N SER A 138 -7.74 -15.76 0.16
CA SER A 138 -8.79 -14.93 -0.45
C SER A 138 -9.29 -13.75 0.39
N ALA A 139 -8.63 -13.42 1.50
CA ALA A 139 -9.04 -12.31 2.37
C ALA A 139 -9.09 -10.97 1.63
N TYR A 140 -8.16 -10.74 0.69
CA TYR A 140 -8.13 -9.52 -0.11
C TYR A 140 -9.41 -9.31 -0.93
N TYR A 141 -10.18 -10.37 -1.18
CA TYR A 141 -11.40 -10.34 -1.98
C TYR A 141 -12.64 -9.95 -1.16
N GLU A 142 -12.50 -9.90 0.15
CA GLU A 142 -13.62 -9.54 1.02
C GLU A 142 -14.04 -8.08 0.79
N PRO A 143 -15.33 -7.77 0.96
CA PRO A 143 -15.80 -6.39 0.88
C PRO A 143 -15.04 -5.48 1.85
N SER A 144 -14.90 -4.22 1.48
CA SER A 144 -14.15 -3.25 2.25
C SER A 144 -14.61 -3.16 3.71
N TYR A 145 -15.92 -3.24 3.98
CA TYR A 145 -16.42 -3.19 5.35
C TYR A 145 -16.00 -4.41 6.19
N VAL A 146 -15.82 -5.57 5.56
CA VAL A 146 -15.33 -6.76 6.25
C VAL A 146 -13.87 -6.58 6.65
N LEU A 147 -13.04 -6.03 5.75
CA LEU A 147 -11.65 -5.73 6.05
C LEU A 147 -11.52 -4.71 7.16
N THR A 148 -12.33 -3.66 7.14
CA THR A 148 -12.34 -2.63 8.17
C THR A 148 -12.72 -3.22 9.52
N ARG A 149 -13.77 -4.03 9.56
CA ARG A 149 -14.20 -4.71 10.79
C ARG A 149 -13.11 -5.63 11.33
N SER A 150 -12.50 -6.42 10.44
CA SER A 150 -11.43 -7.33 10.81
C SER A 150 -10.20 -6.59 11.32
N TYR A 151 -9.90 -5.44 10.74
CA TYR A 151 -8.82 -4.58 11.20
C TYR A 151 -9.04 -4.18 12.68
N TRP A 152 -10.23 -3.66 13.00
CA TRP A 152 -10.53 -3.24 14.36
C TRP A 152 -10.65 -4.40 15.35
N ALA A 153 -11.09 -5.56 14.88
CA ALA A 153 -11.17 -6.77 15.71
C ALA A 153 -9.79 -7.43 15.91
N GLY A 154 -8.82 -7.13 15.04
CA GLY A 154 -7.50 -7.75 15.07
C GLY A 154 -7.43 -9.14 14.44
N SER A 155 -8.53 -9.63 13.89
CA SER A 155 -8.61 -10.95 13.26
C SER A 155 -9.80 -11.07 12.33
N PHE A 156 -9.72 -12.01 11.39
CA PHE A 156 -10.87 -12.42 10.58
C PHE A 156 -11.69 -13.46 11.34
N ASN A 157 -12.99 -13.23 11.39
CA ASN A 157 -13.92 -14.12 12.06
C ASN A 157 -14.89 -14.75 11.06
#